data_d33803a10404a495ed6560101ab1b217
#
_entry.id   d33803a10404a495ed6560101ab1b217
#
_cell.length_a   1.000
_cell.length_b   1.000
_cell.length_c   1.000
_cell.angle_alpha   90.00
_cell.angle_beta   90.00
_cell.angle_gamma   90.00
#
_symmetry.space_group_name_H-M   'P 1'
#
loop_
_entity.id
_entity.type
_entity.pdbx_description
1 polymer ?
#
loop_
_entity_poly.entity_id
_entity_poly.type
_entity_poly.pdbx_seq_one_letter_code
_entity_poly.pdbx_strand_id
1 'polypeptide(L)'
;FANKEMSNIVLSIDGRKEINDLMRPTRNGHGSSYDIIMPKFKKVAESRNQMNYYVRGTFTHNNLDFSKDVLHLADEGFEQISVEPVVAQPTDSYAIREEDIPYLCEQYDMLAKELVKRKKAGNGFNFFHFMIDLNGGPCVAKRLSGCGSGCEYLAVTPWGDFYPCHQFVGNEKFLMGNVDEGITRTDIREEFKNSNVY
;
A
#
# COMPACT_ATOMS: atom_id res chain seq x y z
N PHE A 1 10.61 8.21 18.21
CA PHE A 1 9.25 7.78 18.57
C PHE A 1 8.86 6.52 17.79
N ALA A 2 8.67 6.60 16.44
CA ALA A 2 8.14 5.50 15.64
C ALA A 2 8.89 4.16 15.84
N ASN A 3 10.23 4.18 15.87
CA ASN A 3 11.01 2.95 16.07
C ASN A 3 10.86 2.34 17.47
N LYS A 4 10.42 3.13 18.45
CA LYS A 4 10.27 2.68 19.83
C LYS A 4 8.86 2.18 20.11
N GLU A 5 7.86 2.87 19.55
CA GLU A 5 6.46 2.67 19.94
C GLU A 5 5.64 1.88 18.89
N MET A 6 6.14 1.79 17.62
CA MET A 6 5.40 1.13 16.55
C MET A 6 6.05 -0.21 16.16
N SER A 7 5.29 -1.29 16.21
CA SER A 7 5.77 -2.62 15.79
C SER A 7 6.08 -2.66 14.30
N ASN A 8 5.23 -2.07 13.46
CA ASN A 8 5.43 -1.99 12.01
C ASN A 8 5.19 -0.56 11.49
N ILE A 9 5.89 -0.20 10.42
CA ILE A 9 5.76 1.13 9.78
C ILE A 9 5.59 0.96 8.28
N VAL A 10 4.66 1.71 7.71
CA VAL A 10 4.50 1.82 6.26
C VAL A 10 5.04 3.17 5.79
N LEU A 11 5.99 3.15 4.86
CA LEU A 11 6.67 4.30 4.28
C LEU A 11 6.14 4.51 2.86
N SER A 12 5.32 5.54 2.65
CA SER A 12 4.63 5.77 1.37
C SER A 12 5.56 6.39 0.32
N ILE A 13 5.90 5.62 -0.72
CA ILE A 13 6.71 6.04 -1.87
C ILE A 13 6.32 5.20 -3.09
N ASP A 14 6.10 5.82 -4.24
CA ASP A 14 5.49 5.13 -5.39
C ASP A 14 6.52 4.50 -6.37
N GLY A 15 7.82 4.67 -6.12
CA GLY A 15 8.87 4.08 -6.95
C GLY A 15 9.91 5.07 -7.40
N ARG A 16 10.22 5.11 -8.70
CA ARG A 16 11.17 6.04 -9.32
C ARG A 16 10.80 7.50 -9.02
N LYS A 17 11.80 8.36 -9.00
CA LYS A 17 11.63 9.77 -8.65
C LYS A 17 10.54 10.48 -9.45
N GLU A 18 10.54 10.31 -10.77
CA GLU A 18 9.56 10.93 -11.66
C GLU A 18 8.13 10.43 -11.39
N ILE A 19 7.97 9.16 -11.06
CA ILE A 19 6.67 8.58 -10.72
C ILE A 19 6.22 9.09 -9.36
N ASN A 20 7.10 9.05 -8.36
CA ASN A 20 6.76 9.52 -7.03
C ASN A 20 6.39 11.02 -7.02
N ASP A 21 7.16 11.85 -7.72
CA ASP A 21 6.90 13.30 -7.75
C ASP A 21 5.62 13.65 -8.51
N LEU A 22 5.25 12.85 -9.53
CA LEU A 22 3.97 12.95 -10.23
C LEU A 22 2.80 12.59 -9.32
N MET A 23 2.90 11.46 -8.60
CA MET A 23 1.81 10.92 -7.76
C MET A 23 1.69 11.65 -6.42
N ARG A 24 2.80 12.15 -5.89
CA ARG A 24 2.91 12.82 -4.58
C ARG A 24 3.63 14.17 -4.73
N PRO A 25 3.07 15.13 -5.46
CA PRO A 25 3.71 16.43 -5.62
C PRO A 25 3.87 17.12 -4.26
N THR A 26 4.88 17.98 -4.14
CA THR A 26 5.02 18.84 -2.97
C THR A 26 3.83 19.81 -2.89
N ARG A 27 3.43 20.18 -1.67
CA ARG A 27 2.26 21.07 -1.44
C ARG A 27 2.33 22.38 -2.24
N ASN A 28 3.54 22.90 -2.45
CA ASN A 28 3.74 24.17 -3.17
C ASN A 28 4.02 23.96 -4.67
N GLY A 29 4.00 22.71 -5.16
CA GLY A 29 4.34 22.40 -6.55
C GLY A 29 5.81 22.60 -6.92
N HIS A 30 6.68 22.90 -5.96
CA HIS A 30 8.10 23.14 -6.19
C HIS A 30 8.98 22.07 -5.52
N GLY A 31 10.00 21.64 -6.25
CA GLY A 31 10.95 20.64 -5.77
C GLY A 31 10.40 19.20 -5.82
N SER A 32 11.21 18.28 -5.37
CA SER A 32 10.93 16.85 -5.41
C SER A 32 10.52 16.34 -4.03
N SER A 33 9.35 15.72 -3.94
CA SER A 33 8.93 15.02 -2.73
C SER A 33 9.79 13.78 -2.50
N TYR A 34 10.20 13.09 -3.57
CA TYR A 34 11.11 11.95 -3.52
C TYR A 34 12.43 12.32 -2.84
N ASP A 35 13.08 13.41 -3.26
CA ASP A 35 14.37 13.84 -2.67
C ASP A 35 14.24 14.19 -1.18
N ILE A 36 13.05 14.62 -0.75
CA ILE A 36 12.78 14.95 0.66
C ILE A 36 12.59 13.70 1.51
N ILE A 37 11.88 12.69 1.00
CA ILE A 37 11.48 11.51 1.79
C ILE A 37 12.50 10.37 1.72
N MET A 38 13.14 10.13 0.58
CA MET A 38 14.04 9.00 0.35
C MET A 38 15.15 8.89 1.42
N PRO A 39 15.92 9.95 1.76
CA PRO A 39 16.96 9.85 2.78
C PRO A 39 16.41 9.51 4.17
N LYS A 40 15.19 9.95 4.47
CA LYS A 40 14.52 9.67 5.77
C LYS A 40 14.06 8.23 5.84
N PHE A 41 13.50 7.71 4.73
CA PHE A 41 13.01 6.34 4.66
C PHE A 41 14.16 5.33 4.75
N LYS A 42 15.29 5.60 4.08
CA LYS A 42 16.50 4.79 4.23
C LYS A 42 16.96 4.71 5.68
N LYS A 43 17.02 5.83 6.39
CA LYS A 43 17.36 5.85 7.83
C LYS A 43 16.39 5.02 8.68
N VAL A 44 15.10 5.05 8.37
CA VAL A 44 14.11 4.23 9.08
C VAL A 44 14.35 2.74 8.81
N ALA A 45 14.52 2.35 7.54
CA ALA A 45 14.76 0.97 7.15
C ALA A 45 16.03 0.40 7.80
N GLU A 46 17.14 1.14 7.73
CA GLU A 46 18.43 0.81 8.37
C GLU A 46 18.30 0.67 9.88
N SER A 47 17.64 1.64 10.55
CA SER A 47 17.45 1.61 12.01
C SER A 47 16.58 0.46 12.51
N ARG A 48 15.85 -0.20 11.60
CA ARG A 48 15.04 -1.39 11.83
C ARG A 48 15.71 -2.68 11.36
N ASN A 49 16.97 -2.63 10.94
CA ASN A 49 17.68 -3.78 10.36
C ASN A 49 16.87 -4.43 9.22
N GLN A 50 16.29 -3.64 8.35
CA GLN A 50 15.46 -4.08 7.22
C GLN A 50 14.24 -4.94 7.59
N MET A 51 13.74 -4.81 8.82
CA MET A 51 12.57 -5.57 9.31
C MET A 51 11.46 -4.66 9.86
N ASN A 52 10.24 -5.18 9.87
CA ASN A 52 9.08 -4.53 10.46
C ASN A 52 8.78 -3.15 9.86
N TYR A 53 8.97 -3.02 8.56
CA TYR A 53 8.54 -1.89 7.75
C TYR A 53 8.19 -2.37 6.34
N TYR A 54 7.48 -1.53 5.60
CA TYR A 54 7.32 -1.65 4.16
C TYR A 54 7.48 -0.27 3.52
N VAL A 55 8.22 -0.19 2.41
CA VAL A 55 8.01 0.89 1.46
C VAL A 55 6.79 0.52 0.62
N ARG A 56 5.81 1.41 0.54
CA ARG A 56 4.55 1.14 -0.12
C ARG A 56 4.24 2.19 -1.17
N GLY A 57 4.06 1.73 -2.40
CA GLY A 57 3.65 2.53 -3.54
C GLY A 57 2.36 2.03 -4.16
N THR A 58 1.91 2.77 -5.17
CA THR A 58 0.73 2.45 -5.96
C THR A 58 1.06 2.62 -7.44
N PHE A 59 0.69 1.64 -8.27
CA PHE A 59 0.74 1.81 -9.71
C PHE A 59 -0.65 2.01 -10.29
N THR A 60 -0.71 2.71 -11.42
CA THR A 60 -1.92 3.16 -12.08
C THR A 60 -1.83 2.89 -13.57
N HIS A 61 -2.87 3.20 -14.33
CA HIS A 61 -2.80 3.24 -15.79
C HIS A 61 -1.62 4.07 -16.33
N ASN A 62 -1.18 5.09 -15.58
CA ASN A 62 -0.13 6.00 -16.03
C ASN A 62 1.31 5.47 -15.81
N ASN A 63 1.48 4.41 -15.01
CA ASN A 63 2.78 3.79 -14.74
C ASN A 63 2.68 2.26 -14.69
N LEU A 64 2.17 1.67 -15.78
CA LEU A 64 1.99 0.22 -15.91
C LEU A 64 3.31 -0.56 -15.83
N ASP A 65 4.44 0.09 -16.08
CA ASP A 65 5.79 -0.49 -15.94
C ASP A 65 6.28 -0.54 -14.48
N PHE A 66 5.37 -0.80 -13.55
CA PHE A 66 5.58 -0.79 -12.10
C PHE A 66 6.72 -1.71 -11.63
N SER A 67 7.06 -2.74 -12.41
CA SER A 67 8.20 -3.61 -12.10
C SER A 67 9.50 -2.81 -11.98
N LYS A 68 9.66 -1.74 -12.79
CA LYS A 68 10.81 -0.84 -12.69
C LYS A 68 10.80 -0.03 -11.39
N ASP A 69 9.61 0.33 -10.89
CA ASP A 69 9.45 1.05 -9.63
C ASP A 69 9.83 0.16 -8.45
N VAL A 70 9.39 -1.10 -8.47
CA VAL A 70 9.78 -2.10 -7.46
C VAL A 70 11.29 -2.35 -7.47
N LEU A 71 11.87 -2.56 -8.66
CA LEU A 71 13.32 -2.80 -8.79
C LEU A 71 14.14 -1.58 -8.40
N HIS A 72 13.68 -0.39 -8.72
CA HIS A 72 14.30 0.86 -8.27
C HIS A 72 14.36 0.95 -6.75
N LEU A 73 13.25 0.69 -6.07
CA LEU A 73 13.21 0.69 -4.60
C LEU A 73 14.14 -0.37 -3.99
N ALA A 74 14.23 -1.56 -4.61
CA ALA A 74 15.18 -2.59 -4.20
C ALA A 74 16.65 -2.13 -4.41
N ASP A 75 16.96 -1.47 -5.52
CA ASP A 75 18.29 -0.94 -5.83
C ASP A 75 18.68 0.22 -4.89
N GLU A 76 17.69 0.96 -4.38
CA GLU A 76 17.85 1.98 -3.33
C GLU A 76 18.09 1.36 -1.93
N GLY A 77 18.07 0.03 -1.79
CA GLY A 77 18.42 -0.70 -0.58
C GLY A 77 17.25 -1.04 0.32
N PHE A 78 16.01 -0.98 -0.16
CA PHE A 78 14.86 -1.46 0.60
C PHE A 78 14.64 -2.96 0.38
N GLU A 79 14.50 -3.71 1.47
CA GLU A 79 14.27 -5.15 1.43
C GLU A 79 12.79 -5.54 1.60
N GLN A 80 11.91 -4.62 2.00
CA GLN A 80 10.50 -4.88 2.22
C GLN A 80 9.68 -3.93 1.33
N ILE A 81 9.13 -4.44 0.23
CA ILE A 81 8.51 -3.63 -0.83
C ILE A 81 7.09 -4.11 -1.11
N SER A 82 6.16 -3.15 -1.19
CA SER A 82 4.78 -3.36 -1.58
C SER A 82 4.37 -2.27 -2.57
N VAL A 83 4.17 -2.61 -3.83
CA VAL A 83 3.63 -1.69 -4.85
C VAL A 83 2.37 -2.30 -5.41
N GLU A 84 1.23 -1.65 -5.17
CA GLU A 84 -0.09 -2.23 -5.36
C GLU A 84 -0.87 -1.54 -6.47
N PRO A 85 -1.80 -2.24 -7.13
CA PRO A 85 -2.68 -1.61 -8.11
C PRO A 85 -3.56 -0.55 -7.44
N VAL A 86 -3.81 0.54 -8.14
CA VAL A 86 -4.77 1.54 -7.68
C VAL A 86 -6.18 0.97 -7.64
N VAL A 87 -6.92 1.31 -6.58
CA VAL A 87 -8.37 1.12 -6.52
C VAL A 87 -9.02 2.45 -6.85
N ALA A 88 -9.65 2.54 -8.02
CA ALA A 88 -10.21 3.76 -8.57
C ALA A 88 -11.55 3.47 -9.28
N GLN A 89 -12.37 4.51 -9.47
CA GLN A 89 -13.56 4.36 -10.29
C GLN A 89 -13.18 4.15 -11.76
N PRO A 90 -13.89 3.33 -12.54
CA PRO A 90 -13.57 3.08 -13.94
C PRO A 90 -13.50 4.36 -14.82
N THR A 91 -14.15 5.43 -14.37
CA THR A 91 -14.16 6.74 -15.04
C THR A 91 -12.92 7.60 -14.74
N ASP A 92 -12.12 7.23 -13.75
CA ASP A 92 -10.91 7.98 -13.41
C ASP A 92 -9.82 7.75 -14.46
N SER A 93 -9.14 8.81 -14.88
CA SER A 93 -8.13 8.77 -15.94
C SER A 93 -6.92 7.89 -15.60
N TYR A 94 -6.69 7.64 -14.32
CA TYR A 94 -5.59 6.82 -13.80
C TYR A 94 -6.02 5.39 -13.42
N ALA A 95 -7.32 5.06 -13.56
CA ALA A 95 -7.82 3.72 -13.29
C ALA A 95 -7.19 2.68 -14.22
N ILE A 96 -6.83 1.52 -13.67
CA ILE A 96 -6.38 0.38 -14.45
C ILE A 96 -7.56 -0.15 -15.27
N ARG A 97 -7.33 -0.45 -16.54
CA ARG A 97 -8.31 -0.88 -17.50
C ARG A 97 -8.11 -2.34 -17.87
N GLU A 98 -9.13 -2.96 -18.41
CA GLU A 98 -9.04 -4.35 -18.85
C GLU A 98 -7.95 -4.56 -19.93
N GLU A 99 -7.76 -3.58 -20.80
CA GLU A 99 -6.71 -3.56 -21.83
C GLU A 99 -5.28 -3.51 -21.28
N ASP A 100 -5.10 -3.07 -20.03
CA ASP A 100 -3.80 -3.01 -19.35
C ASP A 100 -3.36 -4.37 -18.78
N ILE A 101 -4.30 -5.26 -18.53
CA ILE A 101 -4.07 -6.52 -17.82
C ILE A 101 -2.99 -7.39 -18.47
N PRO A 102 -2.98 -7.60 -19.82
CA PRO A 102 -1.93 -8.42 -20.44
C PRO A 102 -0.53 -7.86 -20.18
N TYR A 103 -0.35 -6.54 -20.28
CA TYR A 103 0.92 -5.90 -20.01
C TYR A 103 1.33 -5.99 -18.53
N LEU A 104 0.37 -5.82 -17.62
CA LEU A 104 0.62 -6.01 -16.18
C LEU A 104 1.07 -7.43 -15.85
N CYS A 105 0.48 -8.46 -16.48
CA CYS A 105 0.93 -9.84 -16.33
C CYS A 105 2.40 -10.00 -16.77
N GLU A 106 2.80 -9.41 -17.89
CA GLU A 106 4.20 -9.40 -18.33
C GLU A 106 5.13 -8.72 -17.31
N GLN A 107 4.69 -7.63 -16.69
CA GLN A 107 5.47 -6.94 -15.65
C GLN A 107 5.65 -7.82 -14.41
N TYR A 108 4.63 -8.56 -13.98
CA TYR A 108 4.74 -9.52 -12.89
C TYR A 108 5.70 -10.67 -13.25
N ASP A 109 5.63 -11.20 -14.46
CA ASP A 109 6.53 -12.26 -14.93
C ASP A 109 8.00 -11.80 -14.96
N MET A 110 8.25 -10.59 -15.44
CA MET A 110 9.58 -10.00 -15.43
C MET A 110 10.11 -9.83 -14.01
N LEU A 111 9.28 -9.29 -13.12
CA LEU A 111 9.63 -9.08 -11.73
C LEU A 111 9.92 -10.39 -11.00
N ALA A 112 9.11 -11.44 -11.24
CA ALA A 112 9.32 -12.75 -10.65
C ALA A 112 10.67 -13.36 -11.08
N LYS A 113 11.01 -13.26 -12.37
CA LYS A 113 12.29 -13.76 -12.92
C LYS A 113 13.47 -13.02 -12.29
N GLU A 114 13.40 -11.69 -12.19
CA GLU A 114 14.46 -10.88 -11.61
C GLU A 114 14.59 -11.13 -10.10
N LEU A 115 13.48 -11.31 -9.38
CA LEU A 115 13.49 -11.65 -7.96
C LEU A 115 14.21 -12.97 -7.69
N VAL A 116 13.90 -14.01 -8.48
CA VAL A 116 14.59 -15.32 -8.38
C VAL A 116 16.08 -15.19 -8.66
N LYS A 117 16.45 -14.42 -9.67
CA LYS A 117 17.86 -14.16 -10.03
C LYS A 117 18.59 -13.45 -8.88
N ARG A 118 18.02 -12.37 -8.34
CA ARG A 118 18.59 -11.62 -7.20
C ARG A 118 18.70 -12.49 -5.95
N LYS A 119 17.68 -13.28 -5.65
CA LYS A 119 17.69 -14.18 -4.50
C LYS A 119 18.82 -15.23 -4.60
N LYS A 120 19.06 -15.80 -5.79
CA LYS A 120 20.18 -16.71 -6.04
C LYS A 120 21.55 -16.03 -5.91
N ALA A 121 21.65 -14.75 -6.21
CA ALA A 121 22.86 -13.95 -6.09
C ALA A 121 23.09 -13.39 -4.66
N GLY A 122 22.17 -13.64 -3.71
CA GLY A 122 22.30 -13.17 -2.33
C GLY A 122 21.88 -11.73 -2.09
N ASN A 123 21.29 -11.05 -3.08
CA ASN A 123 20.77 -9.68 -3.00
C ASN A 123 19.26 -9.61 -3.25
N GLY A 124 18.53 -10.62 -2.76
CA GLY A 124 17.09 -10.69 -2.83
C GLY A 124 16.40 -9.66 -1.93
N PHE A 125 15.14 -9.38 -2.24
CA PHE A 125 14.25 -8.56 -1.43
C PHE A 125 12.88 -9.25 -1.33
N ASN A 126 12.03 -8.79 -0.42
CA ASN A 126 10.66 -9.26 -0.29
C ASN A 126 9.73 -8.34 -1.07
N PHE A 127 9.01 -8.90 -2.03
CA PHE A 127 7.90 -8.23 -2.69
C PHE A 127 6.59 -8.82 -2.18
N PHE A 128 5.75 -7.99 -1.58
CA PHE A 128 4.56 -8.42 -0.83
C PHE A 128 3.64 -9.36 -1.62
N HIS A 129 3.41 -9.08 -2.91
CA HIS A 129 2.54 -9.91 -3.75
C HIS A 129 3.08 -11.33 -3.99
N PHE A 130 4.38 -11.56 -3.81
CA PHE A 130 5.00 -12.89 -3.96
C PHE A 130 5.20 -13.62 -2.62
N MET A 131 4.84 -12.99 -1.51
CA MET A 131 4.88 -13.60 -0.18
C MET A 131 3.62 -14.43 0.07
N ILE A 132 3.39 -15.45 -0.78
CA ILE A 132 2.22 -16.32 -0.73
C ILE A 132 2.63 -17.66 -0.14
N ASP A 133 1.90 -18.12 0.88
CA ASP A 133 2.02 -19.50 1.36
C ASP A 133 1.24 -20.44 0.44
N LEU A 134 1.97 -21.09 -0.47
CA LEU A 134 1.38 -22.03 -1.42
C LEU A 134 0.86 -23.33 -0.74
N ASN A 135 1.26 -23.60 0.50
CA ASN A 135 0.81 -24.77 1.26
C ASN A 135 -0.46 -24.48 2.07
N GLY A 136 -0.70 -23.21 2.41
CA GLY A 136 -1.82 -22.80 3.26
C GLY A 136 -3.18 -22.72 2.53
N GLY A 137 -3.19 -22.81 1.21
CA GLY A 137 -4.41 -22.62 0.41
C GLY A 137 -4.95 -21.18 0.40
N PRO A 138 -6.13 -20.93 -0.17
CA PRO A 138 -6.71 -19.60 -0.22
C PRO A 138 -7.14 -19.13 1.17
N CYS A 139 -6.93 -17.81 1.47
CA CYS A 139 -7.36 -17.21 2.72
C CYS A 139 -8.90 -17.08 2.77
N VAL A 140 -9.55 -18.07 3.37
CA VAL A 140 -11.03 -18.09 3.51
C VAL A 140 -11.53 -16.91 4.34
N ALA A 141 -10.81 -16.53 5.41
CA ALA A 141 -11.17 -15.41 6.27
C ALA A 141 -11.31 -14.09 5.48
N LYS A 142 -10.37 -13.77 4.59
CA LYS A 142 -10.46 -12.58 3.73
C LYS A 142 -11.61 -12.61 2.74
N ARG A 143 -12.05 -13.78 2.32
CA ARG A 143 -13.22 -13.93 1.45
C ARG A 143 -14.53 -13.70 2.18
N LEU A 144 -14.59 -14.04 3.46
CA LEU A 144 -15.78 -13.91 4.30
C LEU A 144 -15.91 -12.52 4.93
N SER A 145 -14.81 -11.90 5.36
CA SER A 145 -14.81 -10.61 6.08
C SER A 145 -14.13 -9.47 5.31
N GLY A 146 -13.78 -9.68 4.06
CA GLY A 146 -13.10 -8.66 3.24
C GLY A 146 -11.73 -8.25 3.81
N CYS A 147 -11.44 -6.94 3.76
CA CYS A 147 -10.17 -6.39 4.25
C CYS A 147 -10.16 -6.06 5.75
N GLY A 148 -11.27 -6.26 6.46
CA GLY A 148 -11.43 -5.91 7.88
C GLY A 148 -11.72 -4.43 8.15
N SER A 149 -11.95 -3.63 7.10
CA SER A 149 -12.32 -2.22 7.23
C SER A 149 -13.52 -2.03 8.15
N GLY A 150 -13.46 -1.07 9.07
CA GLY A 150 -14.53 -0.78 10.02
C GLY A 150 -14.65 -1.79 11.17
N CYS A 151 -13.98 -2.94 11.10
CA CYS A 151 -14.06 -4.02 12.10
C CYS A 151 -12.72 -4.29 12.77
N GLU A 152 -11.68 -4.56 11.98
CA GLU A 152 -10.32 -4.88 12.47
C GLU A 152 -9.44 -3.65 12.59
N TYR A 153 -9.76 -2.60 11.84
CA TYR A 153 -9.10 -1.30 11.92
C TYR A 153 -10.06 -0.16 11.55
N LEU A 154 -9.67 1.05 11.90
CA LEU A 154 -10.39 2.29 11.61
C LEU A 154 -9.43 3.35 11.08
N ALA A 155 -9.95 4.29 10.30
CA ALA A 155 -9.29 5.56 10.06
C ALA A 155 -9.71 6.55 11.14
N VAL A 156 -8.75 7.23 11.74
CA VAL A 156 -8.98 8.28 12.73
C VAL A 156 -8.51 9.61 12.15
N THR A 157 -9.41 10.59 12.06
CA THR A 157 -9.07 11.93 11.56
C THR A 157 -8.27 12.72 12.61
N PRO A 158 -7.60 13.83 12.21
CA PRO A 158 -6.96 14.74 13.18
C PRO A 158 -7.93 15.36 14.21
N TRP A 159 -9.22 15.34 13.93
CA TRP A 159 -10.29 15.84 14.82
C TRP A 159 -10.88 14.74 15.71
N GLY A 160 -10.39 13.50 15.55
CA GLY A 160 -10.83 12.36 16.35
C GLY A 160 -11.98 11.55 15.74
N ASP A 161 -12.48 11.88 14.55
CA ASP A 161 -13.58 11.15 13.94
C ASP A 161 -13.17 9.79 13.42
N PHE A 162 -14.05 8.80 13.56
CA PHE A 162 -13.84 7.43 13.11
C PHE A 162 -14.55 7.15 11.79
N TYR A 163 -13.80 6.57 10.84
CA TYR A 163 -14.33 6.05 9.58
C TYR A 163 -13.87 4.61 9.35
N PRO A 164 -14.58 3.81 8.54
CA PRO A 164 -14.20 2.40 8.27
C PRO A 164 -12.76 2.27 7.73
N CYS A 165 -12.36 3.13 6.80
CA CYS A 165 -10.97 3.27 6.35
C CYS A 165 -10.74 4.68 5.77
N HIS A 166 -9.50 4.96 5.38
CA HIS A 166 -9.11 6.28 4.84
C HIS A 166 -9.88 6.70 3.57
N GLN A 167 -10.38 5.75 2.78
CA GLN A 167 -11.16 6.02 1.58
C GLN A 167 -12.53 6.64 1.87
N PHE A 168 -13.05 6.45 3.07
CA PHE A 168 -14.35 6.97 3.49
C PHE A 168 -14.26 8.28 4.27
N VAL A 169 -13.04 8.74 4.60
CA VAL A 169 -12.84 9.98 5.36
C VAL A 169 -13.46 11.17 4.66
N GLY A 170 -14.29 11.93 5.40
CA GLY A 170 -15.02 13.08 4.88
C GLY A 170 -16.40 12.77 4.28
N ASN A 171 -16.77 11.50 4.17
CA ASN A 171 -18.13 11.12 3.79
C ASN A 171 -18.96 10.84 5.06
N GLU A 172 -19.81 11.79 5.42
CA GLU A 172 -20.64 11.74 6.65
C GLU A 172 -21.48 10.47 6.76
N LYS A 173 -21.87 9.87 5.64
CA LYS A 173 -22.62 8.61 5.62
C LYS A 173 -21.88 7.50 6.36
N PHE A 174 -20.55 7.52 6.33
CA PHE A 174 -19.67 6.52 6.93
C PHE A 174 -18.98 6.99 8.21
N LEU A 175 -19.41 8.11 8.79
CA LEU A 175 -18.93 8.53 10.11
C LEU A 175 -19.44 7.55 11.17
N MET A 176 -18.51 6.89 11.87
CA MET A 176 -18.82 5.82 12.82
C MET A 176 -18.86 6.27 14.28
N GLY A 177 -18.38 7.46 14.57
CA GLY A 177 -18.24 8.01 15.92
C GLY A 177 -16.93 8.81 16.05
N ASN A 178 -16.45 9.00 17.27
CA ASN A 178 -15.21 9.73 17.55
C ASN A 178 -14.46 9.20 18.78
N VAL A 179 -13.28 9.76 19.05
CA VAL A 179 -12.41 9.33 20.17
C VAL A 179 -13.02 9.54 21.55
N ASP A 180 -13.97 10.46 21.71
CA ASP A 180 -14.59 10.81 22.98
C ASP A 180 -15.79 9.89 23.29
N GLU A 181 -16.59 9.60 22.26
CA GLU A 181 -17.83 8.82 22.38
C GLU A 181 -17.67 7.33 22.00
N GLY A 182 -16.56 7.01 21.32
CA GLY A 182 -16.34 5.68 20.76
C GLY A 182 -17.12 5.46 19.46
N ILE A 183 -17.34 4.18 19.10
CA ILE A 183 -18.13 3.80 17.93
C ILE A 183 -19.61 3.86 18.28
N THR A 184 -20.33 4.84 17.75
CA THR A 184 -21.75 5.04 17.96
C THR A 184 -22.62 4.40 16.84
N ARG A 185 -22.07 4.30 15.62
CA ARG A 185 -22.74 3.73 14.45
C ARG A 185 -22.32 2.25 14.25
N THR A 186 -22.88 1.38 15.09
CA THR A 186 -22.65 -0.07 15.00
C THR A 186 -23.28 -0.71 13.77
N ASP A 187 -24.29 -0.08 13.17
CA ASP A 187 -24.91 -0.47 11.92
C ASP A 187 -23.89 -0.49 10.77
N ILE A 188 -23.06 0.54 10.65
CA ILE A 188 -21.97 0.60 9.65
C ILE A 188 -20.96 -0.52 9.90
N ARG A 189 -20.60 -0.75 11.16
CA ARG A 189 -19.67 -1.82 11.52
C ARG A 189 -20.19 -3.20 11.09
N GLU A 190 -21.47 -3.48 11.34
CA GLU A 190 -22.09 -4.74 10.94
C GLU A 190 -22.22 -4.86 9.41
N GLU A 191 -22.52 -3.77 8.70
CA GLU A 191 -22.51 -3.76 7.23
C GLU A 191 -21.15 -4.17 6.67
N PHE A 192 -20.06 -3.55 7.16
CA PHE A 192 -18.69 -3.86 6.71
C PHE A 192 -18.25 -5.28 7.10
N LYS A 193 -18.65 -5.77 8.28
CA LYS A 193 -18.35 -7.13 8.73
C LYS A 193 -19.00 -8.19 7.84
N ASN A 194 -20.19 -7.90 7.32
CA ASN A 194 -20.95 -8.82 6.48
C ASN A 194 -20.75 -8.61 4.98
N SER A 195 -19.94 -7.61 4.60
CA SER A 195 -19.57 -7.37 3.20
C SER A 195 -18.55 -8.41 2.74
N ASN A 196 -18.99 -9.33 1.91
CA ASN A 196 -18.17 -10.41 1.36
C ASN A 196 -18.40 -10.56 -0.15
N VAL A 197 -17.64 -11.46 -0.78
CA VAL A 197 -17.70 -11.69 -2.23
C VAL A 197 -18.75 -12.73 -2.66
N TYR A 198 -19.59 -13.20 -1.74
CA TYR A 198 -20.62 -14.21 -1.97
C TYR A 198 -22.04 -13.62 -1.87
#